data_a7e48a0f8f19befed64b7ca06b6cc910
#
_entry.id   a7e48a0f8f19befed64b7ca06b6cc910
#
_cell.length_a   1.000
_cell.length_b   1.000
_cell.length_c   1.000
_cell.angle_alpha   90.00
_cell.angle_beta   90.00
_cell.angle_gamma   90.00
#
_symmetry.space_group_name_H-M   'P 1'
#
loop_
_entity.id
_entity.type
_entity.pdbx_description
1 polymer ?
#
loop_
_entity_poly.entity_id
_entity_poly.type
_entity_poly.pdbx_seq_one_letter_code
_entity_poly.pdbx_strand_id
1 'polypeptide(L)'
;QFAAALNAVVCERPLRPALRRSVPSRPLDIASGPIGRTLLILALPVLAEQLLNTLVGLVDTYLAGRISATATSAVGLGAYVGWLASMLMMLIGTGATALVSRYEGRGEHDKANHFANQSLTLGWVMGVAIFVLVYEMAPWFARYCRMSGEAYFITVSFLRMDAIGYLAMGVTIVGCAALRGVGNMRTPMLVYSVINAVNVLATFGLVYGWGPLPALGVDGIVTGTVIARTVGGILIVVLLIRGRRGIKVCWPDLPLVWKSSWRILRIGLPAGADGAIMWSGHFCFLAIISRLAEPPLGESLFAAHVIAMRVEAFSYLPAVAWGAATATMIGQSLGAGNVQRAVRSGHAGVLQ
;
A
#
# COMPACT_ATOMS: atom_id res chain seq x y z
N GLN A 1 20.60 27.67 -7.19
CA GLN A 1 20.03 28.80 -6.44
C GLN A 1 18.55 28.60 -6.15
N PHE A 2 17.73 28.13 -7.09
CA PHE A 2 16.29 27.85 -6.90
C PHE A 2 16.05 26.71 -5.87
N ALA A 3 16.83 25.63 -5.94
CA ALA A 3 16.79 24.53 -4.97
C ALA A 3 17.22 24.97 -3.55
N ALA A 4 18.19 25.87 -3.42
CA ALA A 4 18.61 26.43 -2.15
C ALA A 4 17.56 27.38 -1.55
N ALA A 5 16.92 28.20 -2.37
CA ALA A 5 15.80 29.05 -1.96
C ALA A 5 14.57 28.25 -1.52
N LEU A 6 14.26 27.14 -2.22
CA LEU A 6 13.18 26.21 -1.85
C LEU A 6 13.50 25.50 -0.53
N ASN A 7 14.77 25.14 -0.29
CA ASN A 7 15.24 24.54 0.96
C ASN A 7 15.07 25.47 2.15
N ALA A 8 15.44 26.75 2.02
CA ALA A 8 15.26 27.75 3.07
C ALA A 8 13.78 27.94 3.43
N VAL A 9 12.89 27.95 2.42
CA VAL A 9 11.45 28.12 2.64
C VAL A 9 10.78 26.86 3.22
N VAL A 10 11.27 25.68 2.89
CA VAL A 10 10.62 24.40 3.24
C VAL A 10 11.23 23.75 4.48
N CYS A 11 12.56 23.77 4.67
CA CYS A 11 13.23 23.11 5.79
C CYS A 11 13.52 24.02 7.00
N GLU A 12 13.77 25.31 6.80
CA GLU A 12 14.11 26.24 7.89
C GLU A 12 12.93 26.76 8.70
N ARG A 13 11.69 26.52 8.26
CA ARG A 13 10.57 26.82 9.16
C ARG A 13 10.50 25.74 10.23
N PRO A 14 10.85 26.03 11.50
CA PRO A 14 10.56 25.13 12.60
C PRO A 14 9.08 24.79 12.55
N LEU A 15 8.71 23.55 12.79
CA LEU A 15 7.31 23.14 12.95
C LEU A 15 6.67 24.14 13.92
N ARG A 16 5.92 25.11 13.38
CA ARG A 16 5.41 26.25 14.17
C ARG A 16 4.69 25.71 15.40
N PRO A 17 5.09 26.09 16.62
CA PRO A 17 4.36 25.76 17.84
C PRO A 17 2.90 26.26 17.80
N ALA A 18 2.63 27.29 16.99
CA ALA A 18 1.31 27.89 16.81
C ALA A 18 0.30 27.01 16.04
N LEU A 19 0.72 26.03 15.23
CA LEU A 19 -0.19 25.10 14.53
C LEU A 19 -0.69 23.94 15.41
N ARG A 20 -0.19 23.81 16.65
CA ARG A 20 -0.80 22.94 17.67
C ARG A 20 -2.19 23.40 18.14
N ARG A 21 -2.61 24.64 17.83
CA ARG A 21 -3.82 25.26 18.41
C ARG A 21 -5.08 25.20 17.56
N SER A 22 -5.06 24.72 16.32
CA SER A 22 -6.24 24.79 15.43
C SER A 22 -6.86 23.46 15.01
N VAL A 23 -6.46 22.32 15.59
CA VAL A 23 -7.20 21.07 15.47
C VAL A 23 -7.62 20.67 16.88
N PRO A 24 -8.92 20.71 17.23
CA PRO A 24 -9.40 20.32 18.54
C PRO A 24 -9.55 18.80 18.65
N SER A 25 -8.56 18.04 18.24
CA SER A 25 -8.38 16.67 18.66
C SER A 25 -7.09 16.66 19.48
N ARG A 26 -7.21 16.51 20.80
CA ARG A 26 -6.07 16.16 21.66
C ARG A 26 -5.27 15.11 20.91
N PRO A 27 -3.96 15.31 20.66
CA PRO A 27 -3.16 14.24 20.09
C PRO A 27 -3.42 13.02 20.94
N LEU A 28 -3.81 11.91 20.30
CA LEU A 28 -3.99 10.65 21.01
C LEU A 28 -2.70 10.40 21.75
N ASP A 29 -2.78 10.41 23.08
CA ASP A 29 -1.61 10.09 23.89
C ASP A 29 -1.43 8.57 23.84
N ILE A 30 -0.74 8.15 22.76
CA ILE A 30 -0.46 6.74 22.48
C ILE A 30 0.43 6.18 23.57
N ALA A 31 1.21 7.02 24.24
CA ALA A 31 2.17 6.62 25.26
C ALA A 31 1.52 6.40 26.64
N SER A 32 0.39 7.06 26.98
CA SER A 32 -0.19 6.99 28.33
C SER A 32 -1.67 6.57 28.36
N GLY A 33 -2.42 6.68 27.25
CA GLY A 33 -3.85 6.37 27.17
C GLY A 33 -4.21 4.89 27.39
N PRO A 34 -5.50 4.55 27.60
CA PRO A 34 -5.95 3.16 27.73
C PRO A 34 -5.70 2.36 26.46
N ILE A 35 -4.99 1.24 26.57
CA ILE A 35 -4.46 0.46 25.44
C ILE A 35 -5.57 0.04 24.47
N GLY A 36 -6.63 -0.60 24.94
CA GLY A 36 -7.71 -1.12 24.08
C GLY A 36 -8.42 -0.02 23.29
N ARG A 37 -8.75 1.12 23.94
CA ARG A 37 -9.37 2.25 23.26
C ARG A 37 -8.43 2.88 22.22
N THR A 38 -7.15 2.98 22.53
CA THR A 38 -6.16 3.54 21.60
C THR A 38 -5.98 2.65 20.39
N LEU A 39 -5.90 1.32 20.59
CA LEU A 39 -5.85 0.33 19.51
C LEU A 39 -7.08 0.46 18.60
N LEU A 40 -8.28 0.50 19.14
CA LEU A 40 -9.50 0.63 18.36
C LEU A 40 -9.52 1.90 17.51
N ILE A 41 -9.15 3.04 18.09
CA ILE A 41 -9.10 4.33 17.36
C ILE A 41 -8.06 4.31 16.22
N LEU A 42 -6.96 3.59 16.42
CA LEU A 42 -5.93 3.44 15.39
C LEU A 42 -6.30 2.38 14.33
N ALA A 43 -6.95 1.29 14.73
CA ALA A 43 -7.30 0.18 13.84
C ALA A 43 -8.48 0.51 12.91
N LEU A 44 -9.52 1.20 13.41
CA LEU A 44 -10.72 1.50 12.61
C LEU A 44 -10.44 2.22 11.28
N PRO A 45 -9.59 3.27 11.21
CA PRO A 45 -9.26 3.89 9.93
C PRO A 45 -8.55 2.93 8.97
N VAL A 46 -7.68 2.06 9.48
CA VAL A 46 -6.98 1.06 8.66
C VAL A 46 -7.96 0.00 8.16
N LEU A 47 -8.89 -0.44 8.99
CA LEU A 47 -9.94 -1.38 8.59
C LEU A 47 -10.82 -0.78 7.48
N ALA A 48 -11.23 0.49 7.61
CA ALA A 48 -11.99 1.19 6.58
C ALA A 48 -11.21 1.27 5.26
N GLU A 49 -9.91 1.57 5.32
CA GLU A 49 -8.99 1.56 4.16
C GLU A 49 -8.97 0.19 3.47
N GLN A 50 -8.80 -0.88 4.25
CA GLN A 50 -8.72 -2.25 3.72
C GLN A 50 -10.05 -2.71 3.09
N LEU A 51 -11.19 -2.38 3.71
CA LEU A 51 -12.51 -2.65 3.16
C LEU A 51 -12.73 -1.93 1.83
N LEU A 52 -12.37 -0.65 1.75
CA LEU A 52 -12.47 0.13 0.51
C LEU A 52 -11.61 -0.47 -0.61
N ASN A 53 -10.36 -0.85 -0.31
CA ASN A 53 -9.48 -1.48 -1.29
C ASN A 53 -10.05 -2.81 -1.80
N THR A 54 -10.62 -3.62 -0.92
CA THR A 54 -11.26 -4.89 -1.30
C THR A 54 -12.48 -4.66 -2.19
N LEU A 55 -13.32 -3.68 -1.86
CA LEU A 55 -14.49 -3.33 -2.66
C LEU A 55 -14.11 -2.89 -4.08
N VAL A 56 -13.07 -2.07 -4.23
CA VAL A 56 -12.57 -1.64 -5.55
C VAL A 56 -12.08 -2.84 -6.37
N GLY A 57 -11.34 -3.75 -5.75
CA GLY A 57 -10.91 -4.97 -6.44
C GLY A 57 -12.08 -5.86 -6.91
N LEU A 58 -13.19 -5.86 -6.16
CA LEU A 58 -14.43 -6.53 -6.58
C LEU A 58 -15.09 -5.82 -7.77
N VAL A 59 -15.12 -4.48 -7.75
CA VAL A 59 -15.66 -3.67 -8.87
C VAL A 59 -14.86 -3.92 -10.14
N ASP A 60 -13.53 -3.87 -10.09
CA ASP A 60 -12.68 -4.13 -11.25
C ASP A 60 -12.90 -5.54 -11.82
N THR A 61 -13.01 -6.55 -10.95
CA THR A 61 -13.31 -7.92 -11.36
C THR A 61 -14.70 -8.05 -11.98
N TYR A 62 -15.71 -7.39 -11.41
CA TYR A 62 -17.07 -7.35 -11.95
C TYR A 62 -17.11 -6.70 -13.33
N LEU A 63 -16.46 -5.57 -13.52
CA LEU A 63 -16.39 -4.88 -14.81
C LEU A 63 -15.70 -5.75 -15.87
N ALA A 64 -14.59 -6.39 -15.52
CA ALA A 64 -13.90 -7.31 -16.42
C ALA A 64 -14.80 -8.47 -16.85
N GLY A 65 -15.54 -9.04 -15.91
CA GLY A 65 -16.50 -10.14 -16.19
C GLY A 65 -17.64 -9.72 -17.11
N ARG A 66 -18.00 -8.43 -17.13
CA ARG A 66 -19.03 -7.90 -18.05
C ARG A 66 -18.51 -7.64 -19.46
N ILE A 67 -17.19 -7.53 -19.63
CA ILE A 67 -16.57 -7.30 -20.95
C ILE A 67 -16.31 -8.63 -21.65
N SER A 68 -15.49 -9.51 -21.07
CA SER A 68 -15.20 -10.84 -21.64
C SER A 68 -14.46 -11.75 -20.64
N ALA A 69 -14.43 -13.05 -20.93
CA ALA A 69 -13.61 -14.01 -20.18
C ALA A 69 -12.11 -13.69 -20.27
N THR A 70 -11.67 -13.25 -21.45
CA THR A 70 -10.28 -12.80 -21.70
C THR A 70 -9.91 -11.60 -20.85
N ALA A 71 -10.82 -10.60 -20.75
CA ALA A 71 -10.66 -9.45 -19.87
C ALA A 71 -10.51 -9.86 -18.40
N THR A 72 -11.35 -10.79 -17.95
CA THR A 72 -11.31 -11.32 -16.58
C THR A 72 -9.98 -11.99 -16.28
N SER A 73 -9.46 -12.77 -17.23
CA SER A 73 -8.14 -13.41 -17.08
C SER A 73 -6.99 -12.43 -17.01
N ALA A 74 -7.01 -11.37 -17.86
CA ALA A 74 -5.99 -10.32 -17.85
C ALA A 74 -6.00 -9.51 -16.54
N VAL A 75 -7.18 -9.07 -16.08
CA VAL A 75 -7.38 -8.37 -14.80
C VAL A 75 -7.00 -9.26 -13.62
N GLY A 76 -7.36 -10.56 -13.68
CA GLY A 76 -6.98 -11.56 -12.68
C GLY A 76 -5.46 -11.69 -12.54
N LEU A 77 -4.74 -11.87 -13.64
CA LEU A 77 -3.28 -11.94 -13.63
C LEU A 77 -2.65 -10.63 -13.15
N GLY A 78 -3.18 -9.47 -13.60
CA GLY A 78 -2.76 -8.16 -13.13
C GLY A 78 -2.93 -8.01 -11.61
N ALA A 79 -4.02 -8.51 -11.04
CA ALA A 79 -4.23 -8.51 -9.60
C ALA A 79 -3.16 -9.33 -8.85
N TYR A 80 -2.78 -10.52 -9.34
CA TYR A 80 -1.70 -11.31 -8.75
C TYR A 80 -0.35 -10.61 -8.80
N VAL A 81 0.00 -10.03 -9.96
CA VAL A 81 1.25 -9.27 -10.12
C VAL A 81 1.23 -8.03 -9.23
N GLY A 82 0.11 -7.31 -9.16
CA GLY A 82 -0.06 -6.15 -8.30
C GLY A 82 0.06 -6.47 -6.81
N TRP A 83 -0.42 -7.63 -6.40
CA TRP A 83 -0.28 -8.12 -5.03
C TRP A 83 1.18 -8.39 -4.68
N LEU A 84 1.90 -9.11 -5.55
CA LEU A 84 3.33 -9.36 -5.36
C LEU A 84 4.12 -8.04 -5.28
N ALA A 85 3.84 -7.09 -6.17
CA ALA A 85 4.41 -5.76 -6.13
C ALA A 85 4.14 -5.04 -4.80
N SER A 86 2.90 -5.11 -4.30
CA SER A 86 2.50 -4.52 -3.03
C SER A 86 3.28 -5.09 -1.85
N MET A 87 3.51 -6.40 -1.84
CA MET A 87 4.27 -7.08 -0.79
C MET A 87 5.73 -6.63 -0.75
N LEU A 88 6.37 -6.51 -1.93
CA LEU A 88 7.74 -6.01 -2.02
C LEU A 88 7.85 -4.57 -1.52
N MET A 89 6.87 -3.72 -1.82
CA MET A 89 6.82 -2.35 -1.31
C MET A 89 6.51 -2.30 0.20
N MET A 90 5.66 -3.21 0.69
CA MET A 90 5.29 -3.30 2.11
C MET A 90 6.47 -3.69 3.01
N LEU A 91 7.45 -4.45 2.48
CA LEU A 91 8.72 -4.71 3.15
C LEU A 91 9.39 -3.40 3.60
N ILE A 92 9.49 -2.42 2.69
CA ILE A 92 10.02 -1.09 3.02
C ILE A 92 9.08 -0.37 3.98
N GLY A 93 7.76 -0.46 3.76
CA GLY A 93 6.75 0.14 4.62
C GLY A 93 6.82 -0.35 6.07
N THR A 94 7.04 -1.65 6.29
CA THR A 94 7.20 -2.23 7.63
C THR A 94 8.44 -1.68 8.33
N GLY A 95 9.59 -1.63 7.63
CA GLY A 95 10.81 -1.03 8.15
C GLY A 95 10.64 0.46 8.47
N ALA A 96 9.94 1.20 7.61
CA ALA A 96 9.61 2.61 7.82
C ALA A 96 8.76 2.81 9.08
N THR A 97 7.64 2.07 9.20
CA THR A 97 6.74 2.15 10.37
C THR A 97 7.50 1.87 11.66
N ALA A 98 8.34 0.81 11.69
CA ALA A 98 9.09 0.42 12.88
C ALA A 98 10.11 1.47 13.33
N LEU A 99 10.87 2.05 12.40
CA LEU A 99 11.88 3.06 12.74
C LEU A 99 11.23 4.40 13.08
N VAL A 100 10.27 4.84 12.27
CA VAL A 100 9.57 6.11 12.48
C VAL A 100 8.84 6.10 13.81
N SER A 101 8.08 5.03 14.14
CA SER A 101 7.36 4.93 15.41
C SER A 101 8.30 4.91 16.62
N ARG A 102 9.45 4.24 16.48
CA ARG A 102 10.44 4.18 17.57
C ARG A 102 11.08 5.54 17.85
N TYR A 103 11.46 6.29 16.81
CA TYR A 103 12.05 7.62 16.98
C TYR A 103 11.01 8.66 17.42
N GLU A 104 9.78 8.55 16.93
CA GLU A 104 8.65 9.37 17.39
C GLU A 104 8.40 9.15 18.88
N GLY A 105 8.37 7.89 19.35
CA GLY A 105 8.22 7.57 20.76
C GLY A 105 9.35 8.08 21.67
N ARG A 106 10.56 8.29 21.11
CA ARG A 106 11.69 8.91 21.82
C ARG A 106 11.61 10.45 21.87
N GLY A 107 10.69 11.05 21.13
CA GLY A 107 10.67 12.48 20.90
C GLY A 107 11.74 13.00 19.94
N GLU A 108 12.45 12.09 19.24
CA GLU A 108 13.48 12.40 18.26
C GLU A 108 12.86 12.62 16.86
N HIS A 109 12.01 13.64 16.73
CA HIS A 109 11.22 13.89 15.52
C HIS A 109 12.06 14.10 14.26
N ASP A 110 13.25 14.70 14.38
CA ASP A 110 14.16 14.89 13.23
C ASP A 110 14.65 13.56 12.67
N LYS A 111 14.97 12.60 13.54
CA LYS A 111 15.36 11.25 13.10
C LYS A 111 14.17 10.48 12.53
N ALA A 112 12.99 10.61 13.13
CA ALA A 112 11.77 10.02 12.59
C ALA A 112 11.51 10.55 11.17
N ASN A 113 11.65 11.87 10.97
CA ASN A 113 11.51 12.51 9.67
C ASN A 113 12.59 12.07 8.67
N HIS A 114 13.86 11.97 9.09
CA HIS A 114 14.95 11.46 8.27
C HIS A 114 14.65 10.04 7.74
N PHE A 115 14.25 9.11 8.63
CA PHE A 115 13.91 7.74 8.20
C PHE A 115 12.67 7.69 7.31
N ALA A 116 11.68 8.57 7.52
CA ALA A 116 10.54 8.69 6.63
C ALA A 116 10.96 9.13 5.22
N ASN A 117 11.83 10.15 5.09
CA ASN A 117 12.35 10.61 3.80
C ASN A 117 13.19 9.53 3.09
N GLN A 118 14.09 8.86 3.82
CA GLN A 118 14.87 7.74 3.28
C GLN A 118 13.99 6.59 2.81
N SER A 119 12.93 6.28 3.55
CA SER A 119 11.95 5.26 3.16
C SER A 119 11.18 5.65 1.90
N LEU A 120 10.78 6.93 1.75
CA LEU A 120 10.09 7.42 0.56
C LEU A 120 10.94 7.26 -0.69
N THR A 121 12.22 7.65 -0.63
CA THR A 121 13.15 7.49 -1.76
C THR A 121 13.36 6.02 -2.07
N LEU A 122 13.53 5.16 -1.05
CA LEU A 122 13.66 3.72 -1.23
C LEU A 122 12.39 3.10 -1.85
N GLY A 123 11.20 3.58 -1.43
CA GLY A 123 9.91 3.19 -2.01
C GLY A 123 9.78 3.58 -3.47
N TRP A 124 10.26 4.77 -3.84
CA TRP A 124 10.29 5.20 -5.24
C TRP A 124 11.25 4.35 -6.08
N VAL A 125 12.47 4.09 -5.59
CA VAL A 125 13.45 3.22 -6.26
C VAL A 125 12.89 1.81 -6.45
N MET A 126 12.23 1.26 -5.44
CA MET A 126 11.55 -0.03 -5.54
C MET A 126 10.40 0.02 -6.57
N GLY A 127 9.63 1.10 -6.60
CA GLY A 127 8.59 1.32 -7.59
C GLY A 127 9.14 1.31 -9.02
N VAL A 128 10.27 1.98 -9.26
CA VAL A 128 10.97 1.95 -10.55
C VAL A 128 11.47 0.54 -10.90
N ALA A 129 12.08 -0.15 -9.92
CA ALA A 129 12.57 -1.52 -10.14
C ALA A 129 11.42 -2.48 -10.50
N ILE A 130 10.29 -2.39 -9.81
CA ILE A 130 9.11 -3.21 -10.10
C ILE A 130 8.49 -2.82 -11.44
N PHE A 131 8.42 -1.53 -11.77
CA PHE A 131 7.96 -1.07 -13.08
C PHE A 131 8.77 -1.73 -14.20
N VAL A 132 10.10 -1.63 -14.17
CA VAL A 132 10.97 -2.23 -15.18
C VAL A 132 10.79 -3.75 -15.21
N LEU A 133 10.79 -4.41 -14.05
CA LEU A 133 10.65 -5.86 -13.95
C LEU A 133 9.33 -6.33 -14.58
N VAL A 134 8.20 -5.74 -14.21
CA VAL A 134 6.88 -6.17 -14.69
C VAL A 134 6.72 -5.83 -16.18
N TYR A 135 7.19 -4.66 -16.62
CA TYR A 135 7.12 -4.24 -18.02
C TYR A 135 7.86 -5.21 -18.95
N GLU A 136 9.08 -5.61 -18.59
CA GLU A 136 9.90 -6.55 -19.36
C GLU A 136 9.40 -7.99 -19.23
N MET A 137 8.94 -8.40 -18.04
CA MET A 137 8.46 -9.76 -17.81
C MET A 137 7.01 -9.99 -18.21
N ALA A 138 6.25 -8.96 -18.62
CA ALA A 138 4.84 -9.12 -19.01
C ALA A 138 4.62 -10.21 -20.08
N PRO A 139 5.43 -10.35 -21.14
CA PRO A 139 5.30 -11.44 -22.10
C PRO A 139 5.55 -12.83 -21.50
N TRP A 140 6.47 -12.91 -20.52
CA TRP A 140 6.78 -14.14 -19.83
C TRP A 140 5.63 -14.58 -18.92
N PHE A 141 5.03 -13.67 -18.17
CA PHE A 141 3.85 -13.95 -17.33
C PHE A 141 2.68 -14.46 -18.17
N ALA A 142 2.40 -13.83 -19.32
CA ALA A 142 1.32 -14.26 -20.19
C ALA A 142 1.56 -15.66 -20.77
N ARG A 143 2.81 -15.98 -21.17
CA ARG A 143 3.18 -17.33 -21.66
C ARG A 143 3.13 -18.36 -20.55
N TYR A 144 3.60 -18.03 -19.34
CA TYR A 144 3.56 -18.93 -18.18
C TYR A 144 2.13 -19.34 -17.83
N CYS A 145 1.18 -18.41 -17.95
CA CYS A 145 -0.26 -18.69 -17.80
C CYS A 145 -0.91 -19.32 -19.04
N ARG A 146 -0.10 -19.76 -20.03
CA ARG A 146 -0.56 -20.41 -21.28
C ARG A 146 -1.58 -19.58 -22.06
N MET A 147 -1.51 -18.27 -21.95
CA MET A 147 -2.35 -17.39 -22.75
C MET A 147 -1.88 -17.39 -24.22
N SER A 148 -2.84 -17.46 -25.14
CA SER A 148 -2.60 -17.56 -26.59
C SER A 148 -3.52 -16.63 -27.36
N GLY A 149 -3.15 -16.33 -28.62
CA GLY A 149 -3.94 -15.49 -29.50
C GLY A 149 -4.20 -14.09 -28.94
N GLU A 150 -5.43 -13.63 -29.01
CA GLU A 150 -5.84 -12.30 -28.55
C GLU A 150 -5.65 -12.11 -27.04
N ALA A 151 -5.89 -13.16 -26.22
CA ALA A 151 -5.70 -13.13 -24.78
C ALA A 151 -4.26 -12.78 -24.37
N TYR A 152 -3.26 -13.26 -25.13
CA TYR A 152 -1.87 -12.95 -24.90
C TYR A 152 -1.60 -11.44 -25.08
N PHE A 153 -2.04 -10.86 -26.20
CA PHE A 153 -1.80 -9.45 -26.49
C PHE A 153 -2.51 -8.53 -25.49
N ILE A 154 -3.77 -8.81 -25.15
CA ILE A 154 -4.53 -8.05 -24.16
C ILE A 154 -3.82 -8.11 -22.80
N THR A 155 -3.39 -9.29 -22.36
CA THR A 155 -2.71 -9.45 -21.09
C THR A 155 -1.38 -8.75 -21.01
N VAL A 156 -0.56 -8.83 -22.06
CA VAL A 156 0.74 -8.13 -22.13
C VAL A 156 0.54 -6.62 -22.11
N SER A 157 -0.42 -6.09 -22.89
CA SER A 157 -0.76 -4.66 -22.90
C SER A 157 -1.22 -4.21 -21.52
N PHE A 158 -2.14 -4.96 -20.90
CA PHE A 158 -2.65 -4.69 -19.56
C PHE A 158 -1.54 -4.62 -18.52
N LEU A 159 -0.65 -5.62 -18.45
CA LEU A 159 0.44 -5.66 -17.48
C LEU A 159 1.45 -4.53 -17.69
N ARG A 160 1.76 -4.17 -18.92
CA ARG A 160 2.66 -3.06 -19.25
C ARG A 160 2.07 -1.72 -18.85
N MET A 161 0.78 -1.51 -19.07
CA MET A 161 0.07 -0.31 -18.60
C MET A 161 0.00 -0.27 -17.09
N ASP A 162 -0.37 -1.38 -16.42
CA ASP A 162 -0.44 -1.48 -14.97
C ASP A 162 0.92 -1.20 -14.29
N ALA A 163 2.01 -1.62 -14.95
CA ALA A 163 3.37 -1.38 -14.48
C ALA A 163 3.67 0.11 -14.24
N ILE A 164 3.14 1.02 -15.06
CA ILE A 164 3.32 2.47 -14.90
C ILE A 164 2.79 2.92 -13.53
N GLY A 165 1.70 2.33 -13.08
CA GLY A 165 1.11 2.64 -11.77
C GLY A 165 2.01 2.33 -10.58
N TYR A 166 2.98 1.41 -10.71
CA TYR A 166 3.89 1.05 -9.61
C TYR A 166 4.87 2.17 -9.24
N LEU A 167 5.17 3.09 -10.15
CA LEU A 167 6.01 4.26 -9.87
C LEU A 167 5.41 5.13 -8.75
N ALA A 168 4.12 5.36 -8.81
CA ALA A 168 3.39 6.15 -7.81
C ALA A 168 3.02 5.31 -6.56
N MET A 169 2.75 4.02 -6.76
CA MET A 169 2.30 3.11 -5.71
C MET A 169 3.36 2.92 -4.62
N GLY A 170 4.65 2.82 -4.98
CA GLY A 170 5.75 2.68 -4.02
C GLY A 170 5.81 3.85 -3.05
N VAL A 171 5.72 5.07 -3.56
CA VAL A 171 5.69 6.30 -2.74
C VAL A 171 4.44 6.34 -1.85
N THR A 172 3.29 5.94 -2.39
CA THR A 172 2.01 5.93 -1.64
C THR A 172 2.06 4.96 -0.47
N ILE A 173 2.44 3.70 -0.71
CA ILE A 173 2.49 2.66 0.33
C ILE A 173 3.46 3.06 1.44
N VAL A 174 4.67 3.47 1.07
CA VAL A 174 5.71 3.80 2.05
C VAL A 174 5.41 5.11 2.77
N GLY A 175 4.88 6.12 2.07
CA GLY A 175 4.45 7.38 2.68
C GLY A 175 3.33 7.19 3.70
N CYS A 176 2.34 6.36 3.36
CA CYS A 176 1.27 5.98 4.29
C CYS A 176 1.81 5.18 5.48
N ALA A 177 2.78 4.27 5.28
CA ALA A 177 3.41 3.51 6.34
C ALA A 177 4.20 4.42 7.31
N ALA A 178 4.92 5.41 6.80
CA ALA A 178 5.61 6.40 7.62
C ALA A 178 4.61 7.24 8.47
N LEU A 179 3.48 7.68 7.87
CA LEU A 179 2.42 8.38 8.60
C LEU A 179 1.77 7.50 9.68
N ARG A 180 1.60 6.20 9.44
CA ARG A 180 1.15 5.27 10.47
C ARG A 180 2.17 5.19 11.61
N GLY A 181 3.46 5.22 11.32
CA GLY A 181 4.53 5.22 12.32
C GLY A 181 4.42 6.37 13.32
N VAL A 182 4.05 7.57 12.89
CA VAL A 182 3.79 8.71 13.80
C VAL A 182 2.40 8.66 14.47
N GLY A 183 1.63 7.59 14.26
CA GLY A 183 0.29 7.42 14.84
C GLY A 183 -0.84 8.09 14.04
N ASN A 184 -0.56 8.59 12.86
CA ASN A 184 -1.56 9.21 12.00
C ASN A 184 -2.18 8.19 11.04
N MET A 185 -3.21 7.48 11.48
CA MET A 185 -3.94 6.49 10.66
C MET A 185 -5.01 7.13 9.76
N ARG A 186 -5.48 8.33 10.09
CA ARG A 186 -6.57 8.99 9.34
C ARG A 186 -6.13 9.48 7.97
N THR A 187 -4.88 9.95 7.85
CA THR A 187 -4.39 10.45 6.57
C THR A 187 -4.22 9.35 5.52
N PRO A 188 -3.60 8.21 5.81
CA PRO A 188 -3.62 7.04 4.92
C PRO A 188 -5.02 6.65 4.49
N MET A 189 -5.97 6.53 5.42
CA MET A 189 -7.37 6.23 5.10
C MET A 189 -7.96 7.23 4.10
N LEU A 190 -7.77 8.53 4.30
CA LEU A 190 -8.27 9.56 3.40
C LEU A 190 -7.61 9.49 2.01
N VAL A 191 -6.27 9.25 1.96
CA VAL A 191 -5.54 9.08 0.69
C VAL A 191 -6.11 7.89 -0.08
N TYR A 192 -6.27 6.74 0.55
CA TYR A 192 -6.83 5.56 -0.11
C TYR A 192 -8.31 5.72 -0.45
N SER A 193 -9.09 6.47 0.35
CA SER A 193 -10.47 6.81 -0.01
C SER A 193 -10.53 7.63 -1.31
N VAL A 194 -9.62 8.60 -1.48
CA VAL A 194 -9.52 9.38 -2.72
C VAL A 194 -9.07 8.50 -3.89
N ILE A 195 -8.04 7.65 -3.69
CA ILE A 195 -7.57 6.71 -4.70
C ILE A 195 -8.72 5.83 -5.18
N ASN A 196 -9.47 5.24 -4.24
CA ASN A 196 -10.56 4.33 -4.56
C ASN A 196 -11.74 5.04 -5.25
N ALA A 197 -12.07 6.24 -4.83
CA ALA A 197 -13.10 7.05 -5.50
C ALA A 197 -12.68 7.41 -6.94
N VAL A 198 -11.45 7.88 -7.12
CA VAL A 198 -10.89 8.19 -8.45
C VAL A 198 -10.82 6.92 -9.31
N ASN A 199 -10.40 5.78 -8.74
CA ASN A 199 -10.37 4.51 -9.46
C ASN A 199 -11.74 4.14 -10.00
N VAL A 200 -12.76 4.08 -9.14
CA VAL A 200 -14.13 3.72 -9.55
C VAL A 200 -14.64 4.68 -10.64
N LEU A 201 -14.52 5.99 -10.42
CA LEU A 201 -15.02 7.00 -11.38
C LEU A 201 -14.28 6.93 -12.73
N ALA A 202 -12.94 6.84 -12.70
CA ALA A 202 -12.13 6.78 -13.91
C ALA A 202 -12.35 5.46 -14.66
N THR A 203 -12.41 4.33 -13.95
CA THR A 203 -12.63 3.02 -14.55
C THR A 203 -14.00 2.94 -15.22
N PHE A 204 -15.08 3.34 -14.53
CA PHE A 204 -16.42 3.36 -15.15
C PHE A 204 -16.47 4.32 -16.33
N GLY A 205 -15.90 5.53 -16.19
CA GLY A 205 -15.87 6.52 -17.26
C GLY A 205 -15.15 6.06 -18.51
N LEU A 206 -14.01 5.38 -18.33
CA LEU A 206 -13.17 4.88 -19.44
C LEU A 206 -13.66 3.55 -20.03
N VAL A 207 -14.29 2.69 -19.22
CA VAL A 207 -14.85 1.42 -19.73
C VAL A 207 -16.06 1.69 -20.61
N TYR A 208 -16.97 2.55 -20.19
CA TYR A 208 -18.24 2.80 -20.87
C TYR A 208 -18.22 4.03 -21.79
N GLY A 209 -17.20 4.87 -21.72
CA GLY A 209 -17.10 6.08 -22.54
C GLY A 209 -18.05 7.19 -22.09
N TRP A 210 -17.92 7.71 -20.86
CA TRP A 210 -18.77 8.79 -20.37
C TRP A 210 -18.38 10.15 -20.95
N GLY A 211 -19.32 10.82 -21.57
CA GLY A 211 -19.15 12.17 -22.13
C GLY A 211 -18.11 12.19 -23.26
N PRO A 212 -17.04 12.98 -23.16
CA PRO A 212 -16.01 13.06 -24.19
C PRO A 212 -14.98 11.92 -24.13
N LEU A 213 -15.09 11.02 -23.15
CA LEU A 213 -14.13 9.93 -22.95
C LEU A 213 -14.40 8.78 -23.94
N PRO A 214 -13.38 8.20 -24.59
CA PRO A 214 -13.55 7.04 -25.43
C PRO A 214 -13.85 5.80 -24.60
N ALA A 215 -14.68 4.89 -25.11
CA ALA A 215 -14.92 3.58 -24.53
C ALA A 215 -13.71 2.67 -24.81
N LEU A 216 -12.86 2.48 -23.81
CA LEU A 216 -11.61 1.71 -23.91
C LEU A 216 -11.75 0.24 -23.49
N GLY A 217 -12.91 -0.18 -22.97
CA GLY A 217 -13.12 -1.54 -22.50
C GLY A 217 -12.09 -1.96 -21.44
N VAL A 218 -11.31 -3.03 -21.72
CA VAL A 218 -10.30 -3.57 -20.79
C VAL A 218 -9.19 -2.57 -20.48
N ASP A 219 -8.73 -1.82 -21.49
CA ASP A 219 -7.70 -0.78 -21.31
C ASP A 219 -8.22 0.37 -20.44
N GLY A 220 -9.54 0.57 -20.38
CA GLY A 220 -10.19 1.51 -19.47
C GLY A 220 -10.02 1.13 -18.01
N ILE A 221 -10.06 -0.17 -17.68
CA ILE A 221 -9.87 -0.66 -16.31
C ILE A 221 -8.46 -0.36 -15.82
N VAL A 222 -7.45 -0.72 -16.59
CA VAL A 222 -6.05 -0.51 -16.19
C VAL A 222 -5.68 0.98 -16.19
N THR A 223 -6.16 1.74 -17.16
CA THR A 223 -5.91 3.19 -17.23
C THR A 223 -6.52 3.90 -16.03
N GLY A 224 -7.76 3.55 -15.64
CA GLY A 224 -8.41 4.05 -14.42
C GLY A 224 -7.59 3.77 -13.16
N THR A 225 -7.06 2.55 -13.04
CA THR A 225 -6.19 2.14 -11.93
C THR A 225 -4.88 2.94 -11.90
N VAL A 226 -4.22 3.14 -13.04
CA VAL A 226 -2.99 3.94 -13.15
C VAL A 226 -3.22 5.40 -12.79
N ILE A 227 -4.32 6.00 -13.27
CA ILE A 227 -4.72 7.37 -12.91
C ILE A 227 -4.92 7.48 -11.39
N ALA A 228 -5.68 6.56 -10.80
CA ALA A 228 -5.96 6.57 -9.38
C ALA A 228 -4.68 6.44 -8.53
N ARG A 229 -3.77 5.52 -8.88
CA ARG A 229 -2.47 5.36 -8.21
C ARG A 229 -1.60 6.62 -8.35
N THR A 230 -1.60 7.25 -9.52
CA THR A 230 -0.84 8.49 -9.77
C THR A 230 -1.39 9.64 -8.94
N VAL A 231 -2.72 9.81 -8.88
CA VAL A 231 -3.37 10.80 -8.01
C VAL A 231 -3.00 10.54 -6.54
N GLY A 232 -3.01 9.28 -6.10
CA GLY A 232 -2.59 8.90 -4.75
C GLY A 232 -1.14 9.27 -4.45
N GLY A 233 -0.22 8.97 -5.38
CA GLY A 233 1.20 9.33 -5.26
C GLY A 233 1.43 10.84 -5.18
N ILE A 234 0.76 11.61 -6.02
CA ILE A 234 0.81 13.08 -5.98
C ILE A 234 0.23 13.58 -4.65
N LEU A 235 -0.93 13.07 -4.25
CA LEU A 235 -1.60 13.49 -3.02
C LEU A 235 -0.74 13.26 -1.78
N ILE A 236 -0.14 12.07 -1.63
CA ILE A 236 0.72 11.77 -0.48
C ILE A 236 1.96 12.66 -0.46
N VAL A 237 2.61 12.89 -1.61
CA VAL A 237 3.78 13.78 -1.70
C VAL A 237 3.40 15.21 -1.32
N VAL A 238 2.29 15.73 -1.83
CA VAL A 238 1.81 17.09 -1.50
C VAL A 238 1.50 17.22 0.00
N LEU A 239 0.88 16.20 0.61
CA LEU A 239 0.58 16.19 2.04
C LEU A 239 1.86 16.18 2.89
N LEU A 240 2.87 15.43 2.47
CA LEU A 240 4.16 15.35 3.16
C LEU A 240 4.99 16.63 2.97
N ILE A 241 4.98 17.25 1.78
CA ILE A 241 5.63 18.55 1.56
C ILE A 241 5.01 19.62 2.45
N ARG A 242 3.68 19.62 2.59
CA ARG A 242 2.97 20.58 3.47
C ARG A 242 3.29 20.38 4.96
N GLY A 243 3.82 19.25 5.37
CA GLY A 243 4.28 18.98 6.73
C GLY A 243 3.22 19.08 7.83
N ARG A 244 1.93 19.00 7.47
CA ARG A 244 0.81 19.29 8.40
C ARG A 244 0.53 18.17 9.42
N ARG A 245 1.19 17.00 9.32
CA ARG A 245 0.76 15.79 10.03
C ARG A 245 1.89 14.97 10.65
N GLY A 246 2.98 15.62 11.05
CA GLY A 246 4.07 15.00 11.81
C GLY A 246 5.30 14.62 10.99
N ILE A 247 5.17 14.41 9.68
CA ILE A 247 6.29 14.14 8.77
C ILE A 247 6.33 15.22 7.69
N LYS A 248 7.54 15.63 7.32
CA LYS A 248 7.79 16.62 6.28
C LYS A 248 8.86 16.11 5.32
N VAL A 249 8.61 16.24 4.01
CA VAL A 249 9.64 15.97 3.02
C VAL A 249 10.68 17.07 3.08
N CYS A 250 11.93 16.67 3.32
CA CYS A 250 13.11 17.54 3.31
C CYS A 250 14.04 17.11 2.18
N TRP A 251 14.28 17.99 1.23
CA TRP A 251 15.13 17.72 0.06
C TRP A 251 16.54 17.20 0.41
N PRO A 252 17.23 17.73 1.46
CA PRO A 252 18.54 17.21 1.86
C PRO A 252 18.53 15.78 2.37
N ASP A 253 17.38 15.27 2.82
CA ASP A 253 17.22 13.91 3.34
C ASP A 253 16.78 12.89 2.28
N LEU A 254 16.48 13.35 1.05
CA LEU A 254 16.05 12.46 -0.04
C LEU A 254 17.17 11.61 -0.63
N PRO A 255 18.43 12.11 -0.80
CA PRO A 255 19.50 11.26 -1.30
C PRO A 255 19.67 10.01 -0.43
N LEU A 256 19.76 8.84 -1.09
CA LEU A 256 19.85 7.56 -0.38
C LEU A 256 21.14 7.47 0.44
N VAL A 257 21.01 7.32 1.74
CA VAL A 257 22.10 7.02 2.65
C VAL A 257 22.08 5.52 2.94
N TRP A 258 23.05 4.78 2.40
CA TRP A 258 23.12 3.32 2.49
C TRP A 258 22.92 2.79 3.92
N LYS A 259 23.53 3.43 4.91
CA LYS A 259 23.41 3.05 6.31
C LYS A 259 21.97 3.13 6.83
N SER A 260 21.22 4.16 6.44
CA SER A 260 19.82 4.35 6.82
C SER A 260 18.92 3.38 6.06
N SER A 261 19.13 3.24 4.74
CA SER A 261 18.39 2.31 3.88
C SER A 261 18.55 0.85 4.33
N TRP A 262 19.78 0.45 4.68
CA TRP A 262 20.04 -0.89 5.20
C TRP A 262 19.32 -1.18 6.52
N ARG A 263 19.20 -0.17 7.40
CA ARG A 263 18.45 -0.32 8.65
C ARG A 263 16.95 -0.53 8.40
N ILE A 264 16.39 0.15 7.40
CA ILE A 264 14.99 -0.05 6.97
C ILE A 264 14.81 -1.46 6.42
N LEU A 265 15.68 -1.86 5.48
CA LEU A 265 15.63 -3.17 4.85
C LEU A 265 15.85 -4.32 5.84
N ARG A 266 16.79 -4.19 6.78
CA ARG A 266 17.06 -5.21 7.79
C ARG A 266 15.84 -5.53 8.67
N ILE A 267 14.97 -4.56 8.90
CA ILE A 267 13.72 -4.77 9.64
C ILE A 267 12.63 -5.32 8.71
N GLY A 268 12.58 -4.81 7.49
CA GLY A 268 11.56 -5.19 6.53
C GLY A 268 11.77 -6.58 5.91
N LEU A 269 13.03 -7.01 5.71
CA LEU A 269 13.35 -8.30 5.07
C LEU A 269 12.73 -9.51 5.78
N PRO A 270 12.77 -9.65 7.11
CA PRO A 270 12.08 -10.74 7.79
C PRO A 270 10.56 -10.73 7.56
N ALA A 271 9.93 -9.55 7.58
CA ALA A 271 8.51 -9.41 7.30
C ALA A 271 8.17 -9.74 5.83
N GLY A 272 9.06 -9.38 4.90
CA GLY A 272 8.95 -9.78 3.50
C GLY A 272 9.11 -11.28 3.29
N ALA A 273 10.01 -11.92 4.02
CA ALA A 273 10.19 -13.38 3.98
C ALA A 273 8.97 -14.12 4.52
N ASP A 274 8.36 -13.66 5.62
CA ASP A 274 7.10 -14.18 6.15
C ASP A 274 5.99 -14.12 5.09
N GLY A 275 5.82 -12.97 4.45
CA GLY A 275 4.90 -12.80 3.33
C GLY A 275 5.20 -13.74 2.17
N ALA A 276 6.47 -13.92 1.78
CA ALA A 276 6.87 -14.81 0.70
C ALA A 276 6.54 -16.28 1.01
N ILE A 277 6.75 -16.72 2.25
CA ILE A 277 6.39 -18.09 2.71
C ILE A 277 4.88 -18.28 2.64
N MET A 278 4.10 -17.35 3.16
CA MET A 278 2.64 -17.40 3.10
C MET A 278 2.13 -17.49 1.65
N TRP A 279 2.69 -16.69 0.75
CA TRP A 279 2.34 -16.71 -0.67
C TRP A 279 2.75 -17.98 -1.39
N SER A 280 3.92 -18.53 -1.05
CA SER A 280 4.34 -19.84 -1.57
C SER A 280 3.32 -20.93 -1.21
N GLY A 281 2.78 -20.88 0.02
CA GLY A 281 1.69 -21.77 0.44
C GLY A 281 0.43 -21.62 -0.43
N HIS A 282 0.00 -20.39 -0.71
CA HIS A 282 -1.14 -20.13 -1.60
C HIS A 282 -0.89 -20.63 -3.03
N PHE A 283 0.31 -20.43 -3.57
CA PHE A 283 0.68 -20.95 -4.90
C PHE A 283 0.68 -22.49 -4.94
N CYS A 284 1.21 -23.14 -3.92
CA CYS A 284 1.17 -24.60 -3.82
C CYS A 284 -0.29 -25.11 -3.77
N PHE A 285 -1.12 -24.46 -2.97
CA PHE A 285 -2.53 -24.81 -2.86
C PHE A 285 -3.28 -24.64 -4.19
N LEU A 286 -3.03 -23.51 -4.89
CA LEU A 286 -3.58 -23.25 -6.21
C LEU A 286 -3.15 -24.31 -7.24
N ALA A 287 -1.86 -24.71 -7.21
CA ALA A 287 -1.34 -25.76 -8.07
C ALA A 287 -1.98 -27.14 -7.77
N ILE A 288 -2.35 -27.41 -6.53
CA ILE A 288 -3.09 -28.63 -6.15
C ILE A 288 -4.50 -28.56 -6.72
N ILE A 289 -5.23 -27.47 -6.50
CA ILE A 289 -6.61 -27.30 -6.99
C ILE A 289 -6.69 -27.44 -8.51
N SER A 290 -5.75 -26.82 -9.24
CA SER A 290 -5.72 -26.88 -10.71
C SER A 290 -5.50 -28.29 -11.26
N ARG A 291 -5.06 -29.24 -10.43
CA ARG A 291 -4.81 -30.67 -10.79
C ARG A 291 -5.87 -31.62 -10.26
N LEU A 292 -6.87 -31.16 -9.50
CA LEU A 292 -7.89 -32.02 -8.89
C LEU A 292 -8.89 -32.57 -9.89
N ALA A 293 -9.10 -31.88 -11.00
CA ALA A 293 -10.02 -32.35 -12.05
C ALA A 293 -9.59 -31.81 -13.42
N GLU A 294 -9.97 -32.58 -14.47
CA GLU A 294 -9.79 -32.15 -15.85
C GLU A 294 -10.88 -31.13 -16.28
N PRO A 295 -10.64 -30.35 -17.35
CA PRO A 295 -11.65 -29.45 -17.89
C PRO A 295 -12.93 -30.21 -18.30
N PRO A 296 -14.14 -29.67 -18.10
CA PRO A 296 -14.44 -28.30 -17.61
C PRO A 296 -14.54 -28.17 -16.08
N LEU A 297 -14.49 -29.28 -15.33
CA LEU A 297 -14.67 -29.27 -13.87
C LEU A 297 -13.52 -28.55 -13.16
N GLY A 298 -12.29 -28.71 -13.65
CA GLY A 298 -11.10 -28.03 -13.10
C GLY A 298 -11.21 -26.52 -13.18
N GLU A 299 -11.73 -25.98 -14.28
CA GLU A 299 -11.94 -24.53 -14.43
C GLU A 299 -13.00 -24.01 -13.45
N SER A 300 -14.07 -24.78 -13.25
CA SER A 300 -15.13 -24.42 -12.30
C SER A 300 -14.64 -24.44 -10.85
N LEU A 301 -13.82 -25.43 -10.48
CA LEU A 301 -13.18 -25.51 -9.16
C LEU A 301 -12.21 -24.35 -8.92
N PHE A 302 -11.43 -23.98 -9.93
CA PHE A 302 -10.55 -22.83 -9.86
C PHE A 302 -11.32 -21.51 -9.66
N ALA A 303 -12.38 -21.29 -10.44
CA ALA A 303 -13.25 -20.12 -10.31
C ALA A 303 -13.91 -20.06 -8.92
N ALA A 304 -14.42 -21.20 -8.43
CA ALA A 304 -15.00 -21.29 -7.09
C ALA A 304 -13.96 -20.95 -5.99
N HIS A 305 -12.73 -21.44 -6.13
CA HIS A 305 -11.65 -21.12 -5.19
C HIS A 305 -11.31 -19.61 -5.19
N VAL A 306 -11.22 -18.98 -6.36
CA VAL A 306 -10.97 -17.54 -6.47
C VAL A 306 -12.07 -16.72 -5.76
N ILE A 307 -13.34 -17.12 -5.93
CA ILE A 307 -14.47 -16.48 -5.24
C ILE A 307 -14.36 -16.71 -3.73
N ALA A 308 -14.08 -17.95 -3.29
CA ALA A 308 -13.93 -18.28 -1.87
C ALA A 308 -12.83 -17.46 -1.20
N MET A 309 -11.67 -17.30 -1.86
CA MET A 309 -10.58 -16.44 -1.35
C MET A 309 -10.99 -14.96 -1.23
N ARG A 310 -11.85 -14.46 -2.12
CA ARG A 310 -12.39 -13.10 -2.01
C ARG A 310 -13.29 -12.93 -0.78
N VAL A 311 -14.09 -13.96 -0.46
CA VAL A 311 -14.93 -13.97 0.75
C VAL A 311 -14.07 -14.13 2.00
N GLU A 312 -13.09 -15.02 1.97
CA GLU A 312 -12.12 -15.21 3.06
C GLU A 312 -11.38 -13.92 3.41
N ALA A 313 -11.07 -13.07 2.42
CA ALA A 313 -10.40 -11.80 2.65
C ALA A 313 -11.09 -10.96 3.73
N PHE A 314 -12.42 -10.95 3.79
CA PHE A 314 -13.15 -10.21 4.82
C PHE A 314 -12.85 -10.70 6.24
N SER A 315 -12.48 -11.95 6.43
CA SER A 315 -12.19 -12.51 7.75
C SER A 315 -10.83 -12.05 8.31
N TYR A 316 -9.82 -11.84 7.47
CA TYR A 316 -8.49 -11.42 7.93
C TYR A 316 -8.24 -9.91 7.87
N LEU A 317 -9.10 -9.11 7.19
CA LEU A 317 -8.94 -7.65 7.15
C LEU A 317 -8.90 -7.00 8.53
N PRO A 318 -9.74 -7.39 9.52
CA PRO A 318 -9.61 -6.89 10.87
C PRO A 318 -8.23 -7.18 11.47
N ALA A 319 -7.72 -8.41 11.33
CA ALA A 319 -6.41 -8.78 11.87
C ALA A 319 -5.27 -7.92 11.28
N VAL A 320 -5.31 -7.62 9.99
CA VAL A 320 -4.35 -6.71 9.33
C VAL A 320 -4.44 -5.30 9.92
N ALA A 321 -5.64 -4.80 10.13
CA ALA A 321 -5.85 -3.45 10.68
C ALA A 321 -5.36 -3.34 12.14
N TRP A 322 -5.70 -4.32 12.97
CA TRP A 322 -5.21 -4.38 14.36
C TRP A 322 -3.71 -4.59 14.43
N GLY A 323 -3.13 -5.41 13.56
CA GLY A 323 -1.69 -5.61 13.42
C GLY A 323 -0.93 -4.31 13.15
N ALA A 324 -1.42 -3.50 12.21
CA ALA A 324 -0.82 -2.21 11.89
C ALA A 324 -0.89 -1.20 13.06
N ALA A 325 -2.03 -1.14 13.75
CA ALA A 325 -2.21 -0.31 14.93
C ALA A 325 -1.28 -0.75 16.08
N THR A 326 -1.22 -2.05 16.33
CA THR A 326 -0.37 -2.66 17.35
C THR A 326 1.11 -2.41 17.09
N ALA A 327 1.57 -2.57 15.85
CA ALA A 327 2.95 -2.30 15.46
C ALA A 327 3.38 -0.85 15.76
N THR A 328 2.50 0.11 15.48
CA THR A 328 2.73 1.52 15.80
C THR A 328 2.80 1.76 17.31
N MET A 329 1.86 1.19 18.09
CA MET A 329 1.84 1.35 19.55
C MET A 329 3.07 0.71 20.20
N ILE A 330 3.47 -0.47 19.76
CA ILE A 330 4.68 -1.15 20.25
C ILE A 330 5.91 -0.29 19.95
N GLY A 331 6.05 0.17 18.69
CA GLY A 331 7.18 0.99 18.28
C GLY A 331 7.32 2.27 19.12
N GLN A 332 6.25 3.01 19.32
CA GLN A 332 6.24 4.24 20.12
C GLN A 332 6.48 3.95 21.61
N SER A 333 5.89 2.88 22.17
CA SER A 333 6.13 2.49 23.56
C SER A 333 7.58 2.08 23.83
N LEU A 334 8.18 1.33 22.89
CA LEU A 334 9.62 0.98 22.95
C LEU A 334 10.50 2.22 22.80
N GLY A 335 10.10 3.14 21.93
CA GLY A 335 10.78 4.43 21.78
C GLY A 335 10.79 5.22 23.09
N ALA A 336 9.65 5.31 23.76
CA ALA A 336 9.50 5.98 25.05
C ALA A 336 10.16 5.25 26.22
N GLY A 337 10.82 4.09 26.00
CA GLY A 337 11.45 3.28 27.07
C GLY A 337 10.47 2.44 27.87
N ASN A 338 9.18 2.41 27.53
CA ASN A 338 8.16 1.66 28.27
C ASN A 338 7.94 0.26 27.68
N VAL A 339 8.84 -0.65 27.99
CA VAL A 339 8.80 -2.05 27.52
C VAL A 339 7.54 -2.77 28.01
N GLN A 340 7.10 -2.51 29.25
CA GLN A 340 5.93 -3.15 29.82
C GLN A 340 4.66 -2.78 29.05
N ARG A 341 4.53 -1.51 28.64
CA ARG A 341 3.43 -1.05 27.81
C ARG A 341 3.49 -1.67 26.40
N ALA A 342 4.67 -1.79 25.82
CA ALA A 342 4.86 -2.43 24.51
C ALA A 342 4.35 -3.88 24.54
N VAL A 343 4.73 -4.67 25.56
CA VAL A 343 4.26 -6.06 25.75
C VAL A 343 2.74 -6.12 25.94
N ARG A 344 2.18 -5.27 26.81
CA ARG A 344 0.73 -5.21 27.01
C ARG A 344 -0.03 -4.82 25.74
N SER A 345 0.52 -3.90 24.92
CA SER A 345 -0.07 -3.52 23.63
C SER A 345 -0.05 -4.68 22.63
N GLY A 346 1.02 -5.48 22.63
CA GLY A 346 1.08 -6.69 21.81
C GLY A 346 0.01 -7.71 22.20
N HIS A 347 -0.11 -8.04 23.49
CA HIS A 347 -1.16 -8.95 23.96
C HIS A 347 -2.57 -8.42 23.67
N ALA A 348 -2.83 -7.13 23.89
CA ALA A 348 -4.14 -6.54 23.61
C ALA A 348 -4.48 -6.57 22.11
N GLY A 349 -3.47 -6.39 21.22
CA GLY A 349 -3.67 -6.47 19.79
C GLY A 349 -3.99 -7.87 19.26
N VAL A 350 -3.54 -8.92 19.98
CA VAL A 350 -3.87 -10.32 19.64
C VAL A 350 -5.26 -10.71 20.16
N LEU A 351 -5.67 -10.13 21.32
CA LEU A 351 -6.93 -10.49 21.98
C LEU A 351 -8.16 -9.75 21.43
N GLN A 352 -7.98 -8.63 20.73
CA GLN A 352 -9.04 -7.85 20.08
C GLN A 352 -9.24 -8.23 18.63
#